data_731e3fa4bd9662b2ccdeee7ad72f78c8
#
_entry.id   731e3fa4bd9662b2ccdeee7ad72f78c8
#
_cell.length_a   1.000
_cell.length_b   1.000
_cell.length_c   1.000
_cell.angle_alpha   90.00
_cell.angle_beta   90.00
_cell.angle_gamma   90.00
#
_symmetry.space_group_name_H-M   'P 1'
#
loop_
_entity.id
_entity.type
_entity.pdbx_description
1 polymer ?
#
loop_
_entity_poly.entity_id
_entity_poly.type
_entity_poly.pdbx_seq_one_letter_code
_entity_poly.pdbx_strand_id
1 'polypeptide(L)'
;DVLEQVEEISLRTTGGKDVKVAYIGDALYPYWWYFRDYPNKVWLQDDLTRDLLNYPVIIADDERFSKTQAILKDGYFETKYTRLVWPMQDYFGLTWDRVWKGFINPEMRQAILDIWLNKDYTLYAKVSGNNNLRLETWQPSQNIHLFIKKDIVSQIWTYGALPVQTEVVETDP
;
A
#
# COMPACT_ATOMS: atom_id res chain seq x y z
N ASP A 1 7.58 -1.94 -7.58
CA ASP A 1 6.82 -0.77 -7.13
C ASP A 1 5.38 -0.86 -7.66
N VAL A 2 4.41 -0.30 -6.92
CA VAL A 2 2.99 -0.33 -7.30
C VAL A 2 2.75 0.36 -8.64
N LEU A 3 3.39 1.52 -8.85
CA LEU A 3 3.22 2.27 -10.09
C LEU A 3 3.73 1.50 -11.30
N GLU A 4 4.91 0.90 -11.21
CA GLU A 4 5.48 0.07 -12.27
C GLU A 4 4.58 -1.09 -12.64
N GLN A 5 3.99 -1.77 -11.64
CA GLN A 5 3.05 -2.85 -11.90
C GLN A 5 1.77 -2.37 -12.60
N VAL A 6 1.22 -1.23 -12.18
CA VAL A 6 0.04 -0.66 -12.83
C VAL A 6 0.36 -0.19 -14.24
N GLU A 7 1.52 0.41 -14.48
CA GLU A 7 1.97 0.80 -15.81
C GLU A 7 2.17 -0.42 -16.73
N GLU A 8 2.79 -1.47 -16.21
CA GLU A 8 2.98 -2.72 -16.96
C GLU A 8 1.62 -3.37 -17.32
N ILE A 9 0.70 -3.44 -16.35
CA ILE A 9 -0.66 -3.93 -16.58
C ILE A 9 -1.36 -3.08 -17.64
N SER A 10 -1.31 -1.77 -17.52
CA SER A 10 -1.95 -0.86 -18.46
C SER A 10 -1.41 -1.02 -19.87
N LEU A 11 -0.09 -1.06 -20.00
CA LEU A 11 0.57 -1.22 -21.29
C LEU A 11 0.19 -2.56 -21.96
N ARG A 12 0.20 -3.65 -21.19
CA ARG A 12 -0.09 -5.00 -21.72
C ARG A 12 -1.56 -5.22 -22.04
N THR A 13 -2.47 -4.59 -21.31
CA THR A 13 -3.92 -4.82 -21.49
C THR A 13 -4.58 -3.82 -22.40
N THR A 14 -4.09 -2.58 -22.45
CA THR A 14 -4.72 -1.49 -23.23
C THR A 14 -3.79 -0.86 -24.26
N GLY A 15 -2.51 -1.22 -24.28
CA GLY A 15 -1.51 -0.61 -25.13
C GLY A 15 -1.09 0.81 -24.73
N GLY A 16 -1.58 1.31 -23.58
CA GLY A 16 -1.33 2.68 -23.11
C GLY A 16 -1.68 2.87 -21.64
N LYS A 17 -2.28 4.01 -21.30
CA LYS A 17 -2.70 4.38 -19.94
C LYS A 17 -4.22 4.29 -19.71
N ASP A 18 -4.91 3.47 -20.50
CA ASP A 18 -6.39 3.40 -20.52
C ASP A 18 -6.97 2.39 -19.52
N VAL A 19 -6.14 1.68 -18.75
CA VAL A 19 -6.61 0.77 -17.72
C VAL A 19 -7.45 1.53 -16.68
N LYS A 20 -8.54 0.91 -16.22
CA LYS A 20 -9.37 1.48 -15.15
C LYS A 20 -8.69 1.24 -13.81
N VAL A 21 -8.39 2.32 -13.10
CA VAL A 21 -7.75 2.29 -11.77
C VAL A 21 -8.66 2.95 -10.75
N ALA A 22 -8.97 2.24 -9.65
CA ALA A 22 -9.61 2.84 -8.49
C ALA A 22 -8.59 2.97 -7.34
N TYR A 23 -8.54 4.11 -6.69
CA TYR A 23 -7.75 4.26 -5.47
C TYR A 23 -8.64 4.80 -4.35
N ILE A 24 -8.49 4.23 -3.15
CA ILE A 24 -9.48 4.29 -2.08
C ILE A 24 -8.85 4.95 -0.84
N GLY A 25 -9.60 5.88 -0.25
CA GLY A 25 -9.24 6.54 0.99
C GLY A 25 -7.93 7.31 0.92
N ASP A 26 -7.04 7.07 1.86
CA ASP A 26 -5.73 7.73 1.96
C ASP A 26 -4.76 7.34 0.83
N ALA A 27 -5.10 6.35 0.02
CA ALA A 27 -4.37 6.09 -1.23
C ALA A 27 -4.51 7.25 -2.25
N LEU A 28 -5.40 8.23 -1.98
CA LEU A 28 -5.43 9.48 -2.74
C LEU A 28 -4.03 10.08 -2.88
N TYR A 29 -3.28 10.18 -1.79
CA TYR A 29 -1.91 10.66 -1.82
C TYR A 29 -0.91 9.50 -1.72
N PRO A 30 0.02 9.32 -2.67
CA PRO A 30 0.35 10.18 -3.80
C PRO A 30 -0.30 9.78 -5.13
N TYR A 31 -1.23 8.80 -5.15
CA TYR A 31 -1.70 8.16 -6.39
C TYR A 31 -2.49 9.07 -7.31
N TRP A 32 -3.19 10.10 -6.78
CA TRP A 32 -3.84 11.11 -7.63
C TRP A 32 -2.83 11.82 -8.57
N TRP A 33 -1.59 12.00 -8.12
CA TRP A 33 -0.53 12.58 -8.93
C TRP A 33 0.06 11.57 -9.92
N TYR A 34 0.31 10.35 -9.47
CA TYR A 34 0.87 9.31 -10.33
C TYR A 34 -0.09 8.93 -11.45
N PHE A 35 -1.37 8.86 -11.18
CA PHE A 35 -2.39 8.55 -12.18
C PHE A 35 -2.99 9.77 -12.87
N ARG A 36 -2.39 10.96 -12.79
CA ARG A 36 -2.93 12.17 -13.44
C ARG A 36 -3.19 12.00 -14.94
N ASP A 37 -2.36 11.21 -15.63
CA ASP A 37 -2.44 10.95 -17.06
C ASP A 37 -3.32 9.74 -17.43
N TYR A 38 -3.94 9.08 -16.45
CA TYR A 38 -4.86 7.97 -16.66
C TYR A 38 -6.29 8.50 -16.81
N PRO A 39 -6.92 8.35 -18.00
CA PRO A 39 -8.26 8.91 -18.22
C PRO A 39 -9.34 8.17 -17.40
N ASN A 40 -9.14 6.89 -17.13
CA ASN A 40 -10.11 6.01 -16.47
C ASN A 40 -9.81 5.77 -14.99
N LYS A 41 -9.25 6.79 -14.31
CA LYS A 41 -9.02 6.72 -12.87
C LYS A 41 -10.22 7.21 -12.07
N VAL A 42 -10.40 6.64 -10.89
CA VAL A 42 -11.39 7.12 -9.91
C VAL A 42 -10.81 7.09 -8.50
N TRP A 43 -11.14 8.10 -7.73
CA TRP A 43 -10.92 8.10 -6.30
C TRP A 43 -12.24 7.87 -5.56
N LEU A 44 -12.21 6.97 -4.57
CA LEU A 44 -13.35 6.66 -3.73
C LEU A 44 -12.94 6.85 -2.27
N GLN A 45 -13.78 7.51 -1.48
CA GLN A 45 -13.53 7.71 -0.06
C GLN A 45 -14.11 6.53 0.74
N ASP A 46 -15.38 6.56 1.03
CA ASP A 46 -16.05 5.55 1.87
C ASP A 46 -17.22 4.84 1.17
N ASP A 47 -17.66 5.39 0.04
CA ASP A 47 -18.80 4.87 -0.74
C ASP A 47 -18.36 3.70 -1.63
N LEU A 48 -17.97 2.60 -0.96
CA LEU A 48 -17.54 1.40 -1.64
C LEU A 48 -18.75 0.56 -2.05
N THR A 49 -18.95 0.42 -3.34
CA THR A 49 -20.04 -0.36 -3.92
C THR A 49 -19.51 -1.51 -4.77
N ARG A 50 -20.42 -2.36 -5.29
CA ARG A 50 -20.06 -3.45 -6.20
C ARG A 50 -19.48 -2.95 -7.53
N ASP A 51 -19.57 -1.65 -7.82
CA ASP A 51 -18.96 -1.06 -9.01
C ASP A 51 -17.43 -1.20 -9.03
N LEU A 52 -16.81 -1.43 -7.85
CA LEU A 52 -15.40 -1.78 -7.74
C LEU A 52 -15.03 -3.00 -8.61
N LEU A 53 -15.94 -3.94 -8.82
CA LEU A 53 -15.69 -5.11 -9.66
C LEU A 53 -15.43 -4.77 -11.16
N ASN A 54 -15.74 -3.54 -11.55
CA ASN A 54 -15.47 -3.03 -12.90
C ASN A 54 -14.04 -2.49 -13.07
N TYR A 55 -13.28 -2.41 -11.98
CA TYR A 55 -11.91 -1.91 -12.00
C TYR A 55 -10.92 -3.07 -11.89
N PRO A 56 -10.10 -3.29 -12.92
CA PRO A 56 -9.09 -4.33 -12.91
C PRO A 56 -7.96 -4.09 -11.91
N VAL A 57 -7.70 -2.83 -11.57
CA VAL A 57 -6.68 -2.41 -10.61
C VAL A 57 -7.32 -1.55 -9.53
N ILE A 58 -7.14 -1.94 -8.27
CA ILE A 58 -7.67 -1.23 -7.12
C ILE A 58 -6.56 -1.08 -6.07
N ILE A 59 -6.41 0.12 -5.54
CA ILE A 59 -5.45 0.43 -4.47
C ILE A 59 -6.24 0.93 -3.27
N ALA A 60 -6.16 0.21 -2.15
CA ALA A 60 -6.85 0.58 -0.91
C ALA A 60 -5.88 0.82 0.23
N ASP A 61 -6.24 1.71 1.15
CA ASP A 61 -5.53 1.89 2.42
C ASP A 61 -5.86 0.77 3.42
N ASP A 62 -5.10 0.70 4.53
CA ASP A 62 -5.31 -0.28 5.59
C ASP A 62 -6.71 -0.17 6.23
N GLU A 63 -7.27 1.06 6.37
CA GLU A 63 -8.57 1.27 7.03
C GLU A 63 -9.72 0.66 6.22
N ARG A 64 -9.64 0.74 4.89
CA ARG A 64 -10.69 0.30 3.97
C ARG A 64 -10.43 -1.07 3.38
N PHE A 65 -9.30 -1.69 3.75
CA PHE A 65 -8.90 -3.01 3.28
C PHE A 65 -10.00 -4.05 3.47
N SER A 66 -10.51 -4.21 4.70
CA SER A 66 -11.51 -5.24 5.00
C SER A 66 -12.81 -5.05 4.22
N LYS A 67 -13.28 -3.81 4.05
CA LYS A 67 -14.47 -3.51 3.23
C LYS A 67 -14.24 -3.82 1.76
N THR A 68 -13.08 -3.41 1.24
CA THR A 68 -12.68 -3.66 -0.14
C THR A 68 -12.59 -5.16 -0.41
N GLN A 69 -11.91 -5.91 0.44
CA GLN A 69 -11.77 -7.36 0.33
C GLN A 69 -13.12 -8.08 0.37
N ALA A 70 -14.05 -7.64 1.22
CA ALA A 70 -15.39 -8.21 1.30
C ALA A 70 -16.19 -8.06 0.00
N ILE A 71 -15.97 -6.97 -0.76
CA ILE A 71 -16.59 -6.73 -2.06
C ILE A 71 -15.92 -7.55 -3.16
N LEU A 72 -14.58 -7.55 -3.18
CA LEU A 72 -13.77 -8.17 -4.24
C LEU A 72 -13.70 -9.69 -4.12
N LYS A 73 -13.81 -10.22 -2.90
CA LYS A 73 -13.74 -11.66 -2.59
C LYS A 73 -12.51 -12.31 -3.23
N ASP A 74 -12.71 -13.49 -3.78
CA ASP A 74 -11.64 -14.28 -4.42
C ASP A 74 -11.35 -13.87 -5.87
N GLY A 75 -11.98 -12.81 -6.38
CA GLY A 75 -11.82 -12.37 -7.77
C GLY A 75 -10.52 -11.62 -8.06
N TYR A 76 -9.75 -11.28 -7.02
CA TYR A 76 -8.54 -10.46 -7.11
C TYR A 76 -7.37 -11.10 -6.40
N PHE A 77 -6.15 -10.83 -6.90
CA PHE A 77 -4.91 -11.02 -6.17
C PHE A 77 -4.62 -9.77 -5.36
N GLU A 78 -4.28 -9.95 -4.11
CA GLU A 78 -3.90 -8.88 -3.19
C GLU A 78 -2.41 -8.93 -2.92
N THR A 79 -1.77 -7.77 -2.96
CA THR A 79 -0.37 -7.59 -2.55
C THR A 79 -0.26 -6.35 -1.67
N LYS A 80 0.34 -6.52 -0.50
CA LYS A 80 0.55 -5.45 0.46
C LYS A 80 1.85 -4.70 0.18
N TYR A 81 1.79 -3.37 0.18
CA TYR A 81 2.94 -2.48 0.04
C TYR A 81 2.99 -1.47 1.17
N THR A 82 4.18 -1.10 1.57
CA THR A 82 4.37 0.04 2.47
C THR A 82 4.34 1.33 1.66
N ARG A 83 3.33 2.17 1.90
CA ARG A 83 3.17 3.47 1.26
C ARG A 83 4.10 4.51 1.84
N LEU A 84 4.11 4.59 3.17
CA LEU A 84 4.81 5.61 3.92
C LEU A 84 5.29 5.03 5.24
N VAL A 85 6.50 5.37 5.61
CA VAL A 85 7.02 5.14 6.95
C VAL A 85 7.16 6.50 7.62
N TRP A 86 6.33 6.74 8.64
CA TRP A 86 6.39 7.98 9.43
C TRP A 86 6.79 7.63 10.86
N PRO A 87 8.08 7.57 11.15
CA PRO A 87 8.56 6.96 12.38
C PRO A 87 8.17 7.73 13.63
N MET A 88 8.05 9.04 13.56
CA MET A 88 7.81 9.85 14.75
C MET A 88 7.18 11.19 14.42
N GLN A 89 6.08 11.51 15.10
CA GLN A 89 5.54 12.88 15.17
C GLN A 89 5.92 13.59 16.48
N ASP A 90 6.68 12.92 17.36
CA ASP A 90 7.04 13.44 18.69
C ASP A 90 7.96 14.66 18.64
N TYR A 91 8.56 14.95 17.49
CA TYR A 91 9.31 16.19 17.28
C TYR A 91 8.38 17.41 17.03
N PHE A 92 7.10 17.20 16.69
CA PHE A 92 6.13 18.28 16.67
C PHE A 92 5.90 18.77 18.09
N GLY A 93 6.12 20.03 18.33
CA GLY A 93 6.05 20.61 19.66
C GLY A 93 7.30 20.38 20.52
N LEU A 94 8.43 20.01 19.90
CA LEU A 94 9.72 19.97 20.58
C LEU A 94 10.15 21.40 20.95
N THR A 95 10.18 21.70 22.24
CA THR A 95 10.68 22.97 22.78
C THR A 95 12.04 22.79 23.43
N TRP A 96 12.82 23.87 23.57
CA TRP A 96 14.09 23.84 24.28
C TRP A 96 13.96 23.35 25.72
N ASP A 97 12.86 23.70 26.40
CA ASP A 97 12.56 23.22 27.73
C ASP A 97 12.37 21.70 27.77
N ARG A 98 11.63 21.14 26.79
CA ARG A 98 11.44 19.70 26.66
C ARG A 98 12.74 18.98 26.36
N VAL A 99 13.57 19.53 25.47
CA VAL A 99 14.89 18.96 25.14
C VAL A 99 15.77 18.97 26.39
N TRP A 100 15.82 20.10 27.11
CA TRP A 100 16.64 20.24 28.31
C TRP A 100 16.20 19.30 29.44
N LYS A 101 14.91 19.20 29.70
CA LYS A 101 14.34 18.25 30.66
C LYS A 101 14.68 16.80 30.29
N GLY A 102 14.58 16.46 29.00
CA GLY A 102 14.97 15.13 28.49
C GLY A 102 16.47 14.87 28.70
N PHE A 103 17.32 15.86 28.49
CA PHE A 103 18.76 15.73 28.67
C PHE A 103 19.18 15.57 30.16
N ILE A 104 18.48 16.22 31.07
CA ILE A 104 18.75 16.09 32.51
C ILE A 104 18.23 14.78 33.09
N ASN A 105 17.13 14.23 32.52
CA ASN A 105 16.54 13.00 32.99
C ASN A 105 17.41 11.78 32.63
N PRO A 106 17.93 11.04 33.61
CA PRO A 106 18.81 9.89 33.36
C PRO A 106 18.09 8.75 32.66
N GLU A 107 16.80 8.52 32.96
CA GLU A 107 16.01 7.48 32.28
C GLU A 107 15.77 7.83 30.81
N MET A 108 15.52 9.09 30.46
CA MET A 108 15.40 9.54 29.11
C MET A 108 16.70 9.36 28.30
N ARG A 109 17.84 9.68 28.92
CA ARG A 109 19.14 9.44 28.27
C ARG A 109 19.40 7.99 28.00
N GLN A 110 19.07 7.12 28.96
CA GLN A 110 19.16 5.67 28.75
C GLN A 110 18.23 5.21 27.65
N ALA A 111 16.99 5.69 27.62
CA ALA A 111 16.02 5.38 26.59
C ALA A 111 16.52 5.76 25.17
N ILE A 112 17.13 6.94 25.05
CA ILE A 112 17.73 7.39 23.79
C ILE A 112 18.91 6.50 23.37
N LEU A 113 19.74 6.08 24.32
CA LEU A 113 20.84 5.14 24.06
C LEU A 113 20.33 3.77 23.62
N ASP A 114 19.27 3.27 24.25
CA ASP A 114 18.65 2.00 23.89
C ASP A 114 18.06 2.05 22.47
N ILE A 115 17.43 3.16 22.09
CA ILE A 115 16.97 3.37 20.70
C ILE A 115 18.16 3.37 19.73
N TRP A 116 19.21 4.07 20.07
CA TRP A 116 20.36 4.22 19.17
C TRP A 116 21.13 2.91 18.97
N LEU A 117 21.38 2.16 20.07
CA LEU A 117 22.14 0.92 20.06
C LEU A 117 21.31 -0.28 19.62
N ASN A 118 20.10 -0.43 20.17
CA ASN A 118 19.32 -1.64 20.09
C ASN A 118 18.05 -1.49 19.24
N LYS A 119 17.71 -0.26 18.79
CA LYS A 119 16.43 0.07 18.16
C LYS A 119 15.23 -0.23 19.08
N ASP A 120 15.46 -0.26 20.37
CA ASP A 120 14.45 -0.55 21.38
C ASP A 120 13.80 0.74 21.89
N TYR A 121 12.53 0.90 21.63
CA TYR A 121 11.71 2.07 22.01
C TYR A 121 10.94 1.85 23.32
N THR A 122 11.07 0.69 23.96
CA THR A 122 10.26 0.32 25.13
C THR A 122 10.41 1.28 26.30
N LEU A 123 11.66 1.61 26.65
CA LEU A 123 11.94 2.55 27.74
C LEU A 123 11.51 3.97 27.37
N TYR A 124 11.73 4.39 26.13
CA TYR A 124 11.31 5.69 25.64
C TYR A 124 9.78 5.84 25.69
N ALA A 125 9.03 4.84 25.26
CA ALA A 125 7.58 4.80 25.33
C ALA A 125 7.08 4.99 26.77
N LYS A 126 7.72 4.32 27.74
CA LYS A 126 7.39 4.43 29.15
C LYS A 126 7.68 5.82 29.70
N VAL A 127 8.87 6.37 29.45
CA VAL A 127 9.31 7.67 29.99
C VAL A 127 8.58 8.84 29.33
N SER A 128 8.28 8.75 28.05
CA SER A 128 7.53 9.76 27.30
C SER A 128 6.01 9.70 27.53
N GLY A 129 5.51 8.62 28.11
CA GLY A 129 4.08 8.35 28.26
C GLY A 129 3.36 7.94 26.98
N ASN A 130 4.10 7.71 25.89
CA ASN A 130 3.56 7.30 24.60
C ASN A 130 3.63 5.77 24.43
N ASN A 131 2.59 5.08 24.84
CA ASN A 131 2.53 3.61 24.78
C ASN A 131 2.53 3.04 23.35
N ASN A 132 2.28 3.85 22.33
CA ASN A 132 2.26 3.41 20.94
C ASN A 132 3.67 3.21 20.34
N LEU A 133 4.72 3.58 21.08
CA LEU A 133 6.11 3.47 20.65
C LEU A 133 6.80 2.18 21.11
N ARG A 134 6.07 1.21 21.63
CA ARG A 134 6.65 -0.12 21.91
C ARG A 134 6.82 -0.89 20.61
N LEU A 135 7.88 -1.68 20.48
CA LEU A 135 8.11 -2.53 19.29
C LEU A 135 6.91 -3.39 18.92
N GLU A 136 6.17 -3.87 19.92
CA GLU A 136 4.98 -4.71 19.73
C GLU A 136 3.76 -3.93 19.19
N THR A 137 3.66 -2.65 19.53
CA THR A 137 2.51 -1.80 19.19
C THR A 137 2.85 -0.68 18.20
N TRP A 138 4.14 -0.48 17.95
CA TRP A 138 4.59 0.56 17.04
C TRP A 138 4.40 0.16 15.58
N GLN A 139 3.49 0.83 14.93
CA GLN A 139 3.23 0.67 13.50
C GLN A 139 3.50 2.00 12.78
N PRO A 140 4.78 2.32 12.52
CA PRO A 140 5.14 3.56 11.84
C PRO A 140 4.80 3.54 10.36
N SER A 141 4.52 2.38 9.81
CA SER A 141 4.22 2.19 8.39
C SER A 141 2.73 2.32 8.12
N GLN A 142 2.42 3.16 7.16
CA GLN A 142 1.11 3.14 6.51
C GLN A 142 1.22 2.27 5.27
N ASN A 143 0.35 1.28 5.18
CA ASN A 143 0.38 0.36 4.06
C ASN A 143 -0.76 0.65 3.10
N ILE A 144 -0.61 0.11 1.92
CA ILE A 144 -1.64 0.03 0.90
C ILE A 144 -1.73 -1.39 0.38
N HIS A 145 -2.90 -1.73 -0.10
CA HIS A 145 -3.21 -3.02 -0.68
C HIS A 145 -3.53 -2.83 -2.15
N LEU A 146 -2.70 -3.41 -3.01
CA LEU A 146 -2.93 -3.47 -4.44
C LEU A 146 -3.71 -4.73 -4.77
N PHE A 147 -4.89 -4.56 -5.36
CA PHE A 147 -5.72 -5.63 -5.85
C PHE A 147 -5.70 -5.64 -7.37
N ILE A 148 -5.36 -6.77 -7.96
CA ILE A 148 -5.33 -6.98 -9.40
C ILE A 148 -6.29 -8.11 -9.74
N LYS A 149 -7.18 -7.88 -10.68
CA LYS A 149 -8.19 -8.85 -11.09
C LYS A 149 -7.54 -10.10 -11.67
N LYS A 150 -7.97 -11.28 -11.21
CA LYS A 150 -7.32 -12.56 -11.53
C LYS A 150 -7.31 -12.89 -13.03
N ASP A 151 -8.35 -12.53 -13.76
CA ASP A 151 -8.42 -12.72 -15.20
C ASP A 151 -7.36 -11.91 -15.97
N ILE A 152 -6.96 -10.74 -15.46
CA ILE A 152 -5.85 -9.95 -16.01
C ILE A 152 -4.52 -10.57 -15.67
N VAL A 153 -4.33 -10.99 -14.41
CA VAL A 153 -3.10 -11.64 -13.98
C VAL A 153 -2.81 -12.87 -14.84
N SER A 154 -3.83 -13.70 -15.12
CA SER A 154 -3.68 -14.89 -15.96
C SER A 154 -3.27 -14.56 -17.40
N GLN A 155 -3.64 -13.39 -17.92
CA GLN A 155 -3.26 -12.95 -19.27
C GLN A 155 -1.84 -12.40 -19.33
N ILE A 156 -1.38 -11.74 -18.25
CA ILE A 156 -0.08 -11.05 -18.20
C ILE A 156 1.04 -11.99 -17.80
N TRP A 157 0.77 -12.89 -16.85
CA TRP A 157 1.77 -13.83 -16.32
C TRP A 157 1.61 -15.23 -16.85
N THR A 158 1.41 -15.40 -18.13
CA THR A 158 1.69 -16.65 -18.82
C THR A 158 3.20 -16.82 -18.89
N TYR A 159 3.81 -17.22 -17.75
CA TYR A 159 5.23 -17.52 -17.67
C TYR A 159 5.59 -18.61 -18.66
N GLY A 160 6.15 -18.23 -19.81
CA GLY A 160 6.84 -19.14 -20.73
C GLY A 160 5.95 -20.18 -21.45
N ALA A 161 4.66 -20.19 -21.24
CA ALA A 161 3.76 -20.98 -22.06
C ALA A 161 3.56 -20.25 -23.39
N LEU A 162 4.29 -20.65 -24.41
CA LEU A 162 3.94 -20.31 -25.78
C LEU A 162 2.46 -20.72 -25.98
N PRO A 163 1.66 -19.88 -26.65
CA PRO A 163 0.29 -20.29 -26.99
C PRO A 163 0.40 -21.62 -27.76
N VAL A 164 -0.28 -22.64 -27.24
CA VAL A 164 -0.41 -23.89 -27.95
C VAL A 164 -1.15 -23.53 -29.25
N GLN A 165 -0.42 -23.47 -30.33
CA GLN A 165 -1.04 -23.39 -31.66
C GLN A 165 -1.81 -24.70 -31.80
N THR A 166 -3.12 -24.63 -31.61
CA THR A 166 -4.01 -25.72 -32.04
C THR A 166 -3.91 -25.72 -33.55
N GLU A 167 -3.06 -26.61 -34.10
CA GLU A 167 -3.12 -26.93 -35.51
C GLU A 167 -4.55 -27.41 -35.79
N VAL A 168 -5.30 -26.59 -36.48
CA VAL A 168 -6.56 -27.02 -37.09
C VAL A 168 -6.15 -28.02 -38.17
N VAL A 169 -6.27 -29.31 -37.86
CA VAL A 169 -6.16 -30.35 -38.84
C VAL A 169 -7.39 -30.17 -39.74
N GLU A 170 -7.16 -29.49 -40.86
CA GLU A 170 -8.10 -29.46 -41.96
C GLU A 170 -8.22 -30.89 -42.52
N THR A 171 -9.28 -31.59 -42.13
CA THR A 171 -9.67 -32.84 -42.81
C THR A 171 -10.36 -32.44 -44.07
N ASP A 172 -9.61 -32.51 -45.17
CA ASP A 172 -10.16 -32.46 -46.54
C ASP A 172 -11.11 -33.66 -46.78
N PRO A 173 -12.22 -33.43 -47.54
CA PRO A 173 -13.29 -34.40 -47.77
C PRO A 173 -12.93 -35.57 -48.67
#